data_4ebc72599c0f13d66636a08da71e3372
#
_entry.id   4ebc72599c0f13d66636a08da71e3372
#
_cell.length_a   1.000
_cell.length_b   1.000
_cell.length_c   1.000
_cell.angle_alpha   90.00
_cell.angle_beta   90.00
_cell.angle_gamma   90.00
#
_symmetry.space_group_name_H-M   'P 1'
#
loop_
_entity.id
_entity.type
_entity.pdbx_description
1 polymer ?
#
loop_
_entity_poly.entity_id
_entity_poly.type
_entity_poly.pdbx_seq_one_letter_code
_entity_poly.pdbx_strand_id
1 'polypeptide(L)'
;MANNTAVSNLKFSSWDLDPSILAAISNKGWEYVTQIQAEAIPLARSGRDVVGQARTGSGKTAAFGIPTIESTTANGNLQAIIITPTRELAQQVAEELQWLQGDKGLGIITVYGGTDIDKQAKKLDDGVEIVVGTPGRIIDMSKRGHLKLETISTLCLDEADRMLDMGFFPDILWVLEKMVNRKQTMLFSATFPDEVLEAANTFITDAEHVMSDDLEVEIPEIDQMHISIGRANKLWALGRILVNMDDSDQMMIFSNTKRMVDLLTQRLNKFRFNAVGLHGDMPQNKRGRIIDSFKDGSEKILICTDVAARGIDVDGVTIVVNYDLPVDVESYVHRIGRTGRMGRKGTAWSFVSGEDKGQLQKISATWNLSIPESEPPALPKGVDRDPVRKQQDWGEVANNFGMVPVKVSVGKHQGVTNHTLTNWFSNEAKLDQLAIGEVSIEDDSSEVEIHLDKVESVIKVMANRDWKGNSVNLEISK
;
A
#
# COMPACT_ATOMS: atom_id res chain seq x y z
N MET A 1 5.93 19.61 -18.17
CA MET A 1 4.73 20.43 -18.42
C MET A 1 3.83 20.24 -17.23
N ALA A 2 3.28 21.32 -16.70
CA ALA A 2 2.69 21.38 -15.38
C ALA A 2 1.56 20.36 -15.16
N ASN A 3 1.67 19.64 -14.04
CA ASN A 3 0.56 18.85 -13.49
C ASN A 3 -0.68 19.76 -13.35
N ASN A 4 -1.82 19.25 -13.76
CA ASN A 4 -3.14 19.88 -13.62
C ASN A 4 -3.66 19.75 -12.17
N THR A 5 -2.82 20.07 -11.19
CA THR A 5 -3.26 20.41 -9.84
C THR A 5 -3.78 21.82 -9.91
N ALA A 6 -4.94 22.13 -9.35
CA ALA A 6 -5.50 23.48 -9.35
C ALA A 6 -4.44 24.45 -8.85
N VAL A 7 -3.82 25.13 -9.81
CA VAL A 7 -2.74 26.07 -9.55
C VAL A 7 -3.44 27.37 -9.21
N SER A 8 -3.23 27.89 -8.03
CA SER A 8 -3.71 29.22 -7.70
C SER A 8 -2.99 30.23 -8.63
N ASN A 9 -3.59 31.37 -8.89
CA ASN A 9 -2.93 32.44 -9.63
C ASN A 9 -1.81 33.12 -8.82
N LEU A 10 -1.48 32.58 -7.63
CA LEU A 10 -0.53 33.15 -6.70
C LEU A 10 0.86 32.56 -6.93
N LYS A 11 1.87 33.41 -7.00
CA LYS A 11 3.28 32.99 -7.18
C LYS A 11 3.99 32.88 -5.83
N PHE A 12 4.89 31.90 -5.68
CA PHE A 12 5.78 31.83 -4.51
C PHE A 12 6.58 33.12 -4.31
N SER A 13 6.99 33.78 -5.37
CA SER A 13 7.74 35.04 -5.32
C SER A 13 6.95 36.23 -4.75
N SER A 14 5.63 36.10 -4.62
CA SER A 14 4.79 37.15 -4.00
C SER A 14 4.76 37.05 -2.48
N TRP A 15 5.31 35.97 -1.91
CA TRP A 15 5.42 35.79 -0.48
C TRP A 15 6.80 36.17 0.03
N ASP A 16 6.85 36.74 1.22
CA ASP A 16 8.09 37.01 1.96
C ASP A 16 8.59 35.73 2.64
N LEU A 17 9.04 34.77 1.82
CA LEU A 17 9.64 33.52 2.28
C LEU A 17 11.14 33.68 2.51
N ASP A 18 11.71 32.79 3.31
CA ASP A 18 13.15 32.68 3.49
C ASP A 18 13.86 32.62 2.12
N PRO A 19 14.88 33.46 1.87
CA PRO A 19 15.59 33.52 0.59
C PRO A 19 16.13 32.16 0.12
N SER A 20 16.59 31.30 1.05
CA SER A 20 17.10 29.96 0.72
C SER A 20 15.97 29.05 0.17
N ILE A 21 14.78 29.15 0.75
CA ILE A 21 13.59 28.40 0.31
C ILE A 21 13.15 28.92 -1.07
N LEU A 22 13.06 30.23 -1.27
CA LEU A 22 12.70 30.82 -2.56
C LEU A 22 13.68 30.41 -3.68
N ALA A 23 14.99 30.40 -3.38
CA ALA A 23 16.00 29.95 -4.32
C ALA A 23 15.82 28.46 -4.67
N ALA A 24 15.56 27.60 -3.67
CA ALA A 24 15.32 26.17 -3.88
C ALA A 24 14.08 25.92 -4.75
N ILE A 25 12.96 26.61 -4.46
CA ILE A 25 11.71 26.56 -5.22
C ILE A 25 11.93 26.98 -6.68
N SER A 26 12.65 28.11 -6.89
CA SER A 26 12.97 28.61 -8.22
C SER A 26 13.84 27.63 -9.02
N ASN A 27 14.86 27.05 -8.38
CA ASN A 27 15.74 26.04 -8.99
C ASN A 27 14.97 24.77 -9.40
N LYS A 28 13.89 24.45 -8.68
CA LYS A 28 13.00 23.32 -9.00
C LYS A 28 12.01 23.63 -10.12
N GLY A 29 11.94 24.92 -10.54
CA GLY A 29 11.01 25.39 -11.57
C GLY A 29 9.57 25.56 -11.08
N TRP A 30 9.34 25.66 -9.78
CA TRP A 30 8.02 25.94 -9.24
C TRP A 30 7.76 27.45 -9.25
N GLU A 31 6.75 27.85 -9.96
CA GLU A 31 6.38 29.25 -10.10
C GLU A 31 5.13 29.62 -9.31
N TYR A 32 4.10 28.79 -9.41
CA TYR A 32 2.81 29.02 -8.79
C TYR A 32 2.58 28.06 -7.62
N VAL A 33 1.88 28.55 -6.61
CA VAL A 33 1.47 27.73 -5.46
C VAL A 33 0.23 26.91 -5.82
N THR A 34 0.11 25.72 -5.24
CA THR A 34 -1.13 24.95 -5.30
C THR A 34 -2.16 25.54 -4.34
N GLN A 35 -3.44 25.15 -4.48
CA GLN A 35 -4.48 25.65 -3.61
C GLN A 35 -4.22 25.34 -2.13
N ILE A 36 -3.88 24.09 -1.80
CA ILE A 36 -3.57 23.72 -0.41
C ILE A 36 -2.38 24.51 0.15
N GLN A 37 -1.40 24.83 -0.68
CA GLN A 37 -0.26 25.68 -0.29
C GLN A 37 -0.71 27.12 -0.06
N ALA A 38 -1.55 27.67 -0.94
CA ALA A 38 -2.05 29.04 -0.83
C ALA A 38 -2.81 29.29 0.48
N GLU A 39 -3.55 28.29 0.92
CA GLU A 39 -4.38 28.39 2.12
C GLU A 39 -3.61 27.99 3.40
N ALA A 40 -2.87 26.87 3.38
CA ALA A 40 -2.23 26.33 4.56
C ALA A 40 -0.95 27.09 4.96
N ILE A 41 -0.10 27.50 4.00
CA ILE A 41 1.20 28.11 4.33
C ILE A 41 1.05 29.41 5.15
N PRO A 42 0.18 30.37 4.77
CA PRO A 42 0.04 31.60 5.56
C PRO A 42 -0.43 31.35 7.01
N LEU A 43 -1.37 30.41 7.19
CA LEU A 43 -1.89 30.03 8.51
C LEU A 43 -0.80 29.36 9.35
N ALA A 44 -0.10 28.39 8.79
CA ALA A 44 0.98 27.70 9.49
C ALA A 44 2.15 28.65 9.85
N ARG A 45 2.53 29.58 8.97
CA ARG A 45 3.53 30.63 9.23
C ARG A 45 3.12 31.57 10.37
N SER A 46 1.82 31.79 10.56
CA SER A 46 1.32 32.57 11.71
C SER A 46 1.32 31.82 13.04
N GLY A 47 1.74 30.53 13.02
CA GLY A 47 1.79 29.67 14.20
C GLY A 47 0.45 29.00 14.57
N ARG A 48 -0.57 29.06 13.68
CA ARG A 48 -1.86 28.41 13.90
C ARG A 48 -1.73 26.90 13.68
N ASP A 49 -2.54 26.15 14.39
CA ASP A 49 -2.76 24.73 14.08
C ASP A 49 -3.56 24.63 12.77
N VAL A 50 -3.18 23.68 11.91
CA VAL A 50 -3.79 23.52 10.59
C VAL A 50 -4.23 22.08 10.38
N VAL A 51 -5.47 21.90 9.98
CA VAL A 51 -6.02 20.63 9.46
C VAL A 51 -6.24 20.79 7.97
N GLY A 52 -5.38 20.16 7.17
CA GLY A 52 -5.39 20.29 5.71
C GLY A 52 -5.89 19.05 5.01
N GLN A 53 -6.99 19.17 4.28
CA GLN A 53 -7.52 18.11 3.43
C GLN A 53 -7.09 18.31 1.98
N ALA A 54 -6.25 17.41 1.48
CA ALA A 54 -5.81 17.47 0.10
C ALA A 54 -5.28 16.11 -0.37
N ARG A 55 -5.41 15.83 -1.64
CA ARG A 55 -4.98 14.58 -2.28
C ARG A 55 -3.46 14.37 -2.26
N THR A 56 -3.02 13.13 -2.47
CA THR A 56 -1.62 12.84 -2.77
C THR A 56 -1.22 13.55 -4.08
N GLY A 57 -0.06 14.22 -4.06
CA GLY A 57 0.42 14.99 -5.22
C GLY A 57 -0.11 16.42 -5.33
N SER A 58 -0.94 16.90 -4.41
CA SER A 58 -1.43 18.29 -4.37
C SER A 58 -0.41 19.30 -3.84
N GLY A 59 0.78 18.85 -3.41
CA GLY A 59 1.81 19.71 -2.83
C GLY A 59 1.73 19.86 -1.30
N LYS A 60 1.10 18.93 -0.60
CA LYS A 60 1.00 18.91 0.88
C LYS A 60 2.36 19.01 1.57
N THR A 61 3.36 18.27 1.07
CA THR A 61 4.69 18.27 1.69
C THR A 61 5.28 19.68 1.77
N ALA A 62 5.17 20.47 0.71
CA ALA A 62 5.59 21.86 0.76
C ALA A 62 4.67 22.73 1.62
N ALA A 63 3.37 22.42 1.68
CA ALA A 63 2.42 23.16 2.49
C ALA A 63 2.77 23.14 4.00
N PHE A 64 3.22 21.99 4.53
CA PHE A 64 3.73 21.92 5.90
C PHE A 64 5.24 22.09 5.99
N GLY A 65 6.00 21.74 4.97
CA GLY A 65 7.46 21.77 4.95
C GLY A 65 8.02 23.20 4.99
N ILE A 66 7.47 24.11 4.19
CA ILE A 66 7.89 25.52 4.17
C ILE A 66 7.80 26.16 5.56
N PRO A 67 6.62 26.18 6.23
CA PRO A 67 6.53 26.79 7.54
C PRO A 67 7.37 26.05 8.60
N THR A 68 7.50 24.73 8.52
CA THR A 68 8.36 23.96 9.42
C THR A 68 9.83 24.37 9.27
N ILE A 69 10.33 24.48 8.04
CA ILE A 69 11.71 24.88 7.75
C ILE A 69 11.95 26.34 8.18
N GLU A 70 10.99 27.25 7.94
CA GLU A 70 11.13 28.66 8.32
C GLU A 70 11.19 28.85 9.85
N SER A 71 10.37 28.11 10.58
CA SER A 71 10.33 28.19 12.06
C SER A 71 11.50 27.48 12.74
N THR A 72 12.28 26.68 12.01
CA THR A 72 13.39 25.90 12.55
C THR A 72 14.72 26.63 12.37
N THR A 73 15.55 26.64 13.43
CA THR A 73 16.87 27.27 13.44
C THR A 73 17.96 26.21 13.53
N ALA A 74 18.98 26.29 12.66
CA ALA A 74 20.12 25.39 12.66
C ALA A 74 20.98 25.57 13.93
N ASN A 75 20.78 24.71 14.93
CA ASN A 75 21.45 24.80 16.23
C ASN A 75 21.73 23.41 16.87
N GLY A 76 21.52 22.32 16.13
CA GLY A 76 21.72 20.94 16.59
C GLY A 76 20.66 20.43 17.57
N ASN A 77 19.60 21.21 17.86
CA ASN A 77 18.52 20.77 18.74
C ASN A 77 17.29 20.37 17.94
N LEU A 78 16.65 19.30 18.35
CA LEU A 78 15.42 18.82 17.73
C LEU A 78 14.25 19.78 18.02
N GLN A 79 13.64 20.32 16.97
CA GLN A 79 12.60 21.35 17.04
C GLN A 79 11.30 20.92 16.35
N ALA A 80 11.39 20.07 15.32
CA ALA A 80 10.21 19.62 14.58
C ALA A 80 10.23 18.12 14.35
N ILE A 81 9.04 17.52 14.33
CA ILE A 81 8.83 16.13 13.96
C ILE A 81 7.69 15.99 12.98
N ILE A 82 7.92 15.21 11.94
CA ILE A 82 6.90 14.82 10.96
C ILE A 82 6.68 13.33 11.10
N ILE A 83 5.45 12.92 11.35
CA ILE A 83 5.07 11.52 11.50
C ILE A 83 4.31 11.07 10.25
N THR A 84 4.72 9.95 9.70
CA THR A 84 4.14 9.36 8.49
C THR A 84 3.82 7.88 8.72
N PRO A 85 2.80 7.30 8.05
CA PRO A 85 2.41 5.91 8.26
C PRO A 85 3.44 4.90 7.77
N THR A 86 4.24 5.26 6.75
CA THR A 86 5.15 4.33 6.09
C THR A 86 6.58 4.88 6.02
N ARG A 87 7.53 3.98 5.89
CA ARG A 87 8.96 4.30 5.79
C ARG A 87 9.28 5.02 4.48
N GLU A 88 8.63 4.56 3.41
CA GLU A 88 8.78 5.11 2.07
C GLU A 88 8.33 6.58 2.04
N LEU A 89 7.18 6.87 2.67
CA LEU A 89 6.72 8.25 2.78
C LEU A 89 7.64 9.09 3.66
N ALA A 90 8.16 8.53 4.77
CA ALA A 90 9.14 9.23 5.60
C ALA A 90 10.40 9.62 4.81
N GLN A 91 10.89 8.74 3.94
CA GLN A 91 12.02 9.03 3.07
C GLN A 91 11.70 10.12 2.05
N GLN A 92 10.56 10.02 1.37
CA GLN A 92 10.12 11.04 0.40
C GLN A 92 9.97 12.41 1.03
N VAL A 93 9.30 12.50 2.17
CA VAL A 93 9.13 13.76 2.91
C VAL A 93 10.48 14.34 3.32
N ALA A 94 11.38 13.51 3.87
CA ALA A 94 12.71 13.98 4.26
C ALA A 94 13.53 14.47 3.06
N GLU A 95 13.50 13.78 1.91
CA GLU A 95 14.16 14.19 0.68
C GLU A 95 13.58 15.52 0.16
N GLU A 96 12.26 15.70 0.23
CA GLU A 96 11.60 16.94 -0.18
C GLU A 96 11.99 18.10 0.73
N LEU A 97 11.98 17.92 2.05
CA LEU A 97 12.45 18.92 3.01
C LEU A 97 13.94 19.24 2.84
N GLN A 98 14.77 18.24 2.51
CA GLN A 98 16.20 18.41 2.33
C GLN A 98 16.54 19.35 1.15
N TRP A 99 15.86 19.24 0.01
CA TRP A 99 16.08 20.19 -1.07
C TRP A 99 15.36 21.54 -0.84
N LEU A 100 14.18 21.50 -0.20
CA LEU A 100 13.35 22.68 0.03
C LEU A 100 14.02 23.69 1.00
N GLN A 101 14.83 23.20 1.97
CA GLN A 101 15.53 24.07 2.89
C GLN A 101 16.61 24.96 2.22
N GLY A 102 17.04 24.61 1.00
CA GLY A 102 18.15 25.31 0.33
C GLY A 102 19.42 25.29 1.17
N ASP A 103 20.00 26.46 1.39
CA ASP A 103 21.27 26.62 2.10
C ASP A 103 21.10 26.84 3.63
N LYS A 104 19.93 26.56 4.20
CA LYS A 104 19.64 26.77 5.63
C LYS A 104 20.49 25.92 6.57
N GLY A 105 20.98 24.77 6.10
CA GLY A 105 21.89 23.90 6.82
C GLY A 105 21.26 23.13 7.97
N LEU A 106 19.94 22.87 7.90
CA LEU A 106 19.23 22.08 8.92
C LEU A 106 19.58 20.59 8.79
N GLY A 107 19.85 19.95 9.92
CA GLY A 107 19.93 18.50 10.02
C GLY A 107 18.55 17.88 9.95
N ILE A 108 18.26 17.19 8.85
CA ILE A 108 16.99 16.47 8.60
C ILE A 108 17.29 15.00 8.48
N ILE A 109 16.69 14.16 9.33
CA ILE A 109 16.91 12.72 9.30
C ILE A 109 15.62 11.93 9.31
N THR A 110 15.72 10.70 8.82
CA THR A 110 14.63 9.74 8.88
C THR A 110 14.79 8.75 10.03
N VAL A 111 13.68 8.43 10.71
CA VAL A 111 13.61 7.51 11.86
C VAL A 111 12.48 6.50 11.65
N TYR A 112 12.81 5.28 11.18
CA TYR A 112 11.81 4.24 10.88
C TYR A 112 12.36 2.83 11.15
N GLY A 113 11.46 1.87 11.35
CA GLY A 113 11.80 0.48 11.65
C GLY A 113 12.42 -0.29 10.48
N GLY A 114 13.08 -1.42 10.75
CA GLY A 114 13.64 -2.33 9.72
C GLY A 114 14.99 -1.91 9.16
N THR A 115 15.62 -0.90 9.73
CA THR A 115 16.98 -0.47 9.47
C THR A 115 17.77 -0.46 10.78
N ASP A 116 19.09 -0.34 10.67
CA ASP A 116 20.02 -0.32 11.79
C ASP A 116 19.66 0.80 12.78
N ILE A 117 19.33 0.41 14.00
CA ILE A 117 18.88 1.32 15.03
C ILE A 117 20.02 2.19 15.56
N ASP A 118 21.24 1.61 15.69
CA ASP A 118 22.38 2.31 16.27
C ASP A 118 22.88 3.43 15.35
N LYS A 119 22.77 3.23 14.03
CA LYS A 119 23.08 4.29 13.07
C LYS A 119 22.10 5.46 13.13
N GLN A 120 20.81 5.19 13.38
CA GLN A 120 19.81 6.24 13.55
C GLN A 120 20.02 6.95 14.90
N ALA A 121 20.28 6.20 15.99
CA ALA A 121 20.58 6.73 17.29
C ALA A 121 21.78 7.68 17.25
N LYS A 122 22.88 7.25 16.62
CA LYS A 122 24.08 8.08 16.46
C LYS A 122 23.78 9.40 15.75
N LYS A 123 22.99 9.38 14.66
CA LYS A 123 22.62 10.61 13.95
C LYS A 123 21.79 11.56 14.81
N LEU A 124 20.91 11.01 15.68
CA LEU A 124 20.14 11.81 16.65
C LEU A 124 21.06 12.43 17.69
N ASP A 125 22.02 11.67 18.22
CA ASP A 125 22.97 12.12 19.24
C ASP A 125 23.97 13.16 18.69
N ASP A 126 24.32 13.08 17.38
CA ASP A 126 25.15 14.08 16.69
C ASP A 126 24.45 15.44 16.54
N GLY A 127 23.13 15.51 16.77
CA GLY A 127 22.31 16.71 16.71
C GLY A 127 21.62 16.90 15.37
N VAL A 128 20.29 17.07 15.41
CA VAL A 128 19.44 17.32 14.25
C VAL A 128 18.28 18.23 14.64
N GLU A 129 17.75 18.97 13.67
CA GLU A 129 16.65 19.90 13.91
C GLU A 129 15.30 19.31 13.57
N ILE A 130 15.22 18.45 12.54
CA ILE A 130 13.97 17.88 12.04
C ILE A 130 14.09 16.37 11.94
N VAL A 131 13.12 15.68 12.51
CA VAL A 131 12.97 14.22 12.36
C VAL A 131 11.72 13.92 11.54
N VAL A 132 11.86 13.06 10.54
CA VAL A 132 10.74 12.47 9.79
C VAL A 132 10.69 10.98 10.09
N GLY A 133 9.57 10.44 10.53
CA GLY A 133 9.58 9.03 10.90
C GLY A 133 8.23 8.35 11.05
N THR A 134 8.30 7.05 11.35
CA THR A 134 7.12 6.24 11.63
C THR A 134 6.90 6.10 13.15
N PRO A 135 5.63 6.02 13.61
CA PRO A 135 5.29 6.09 15.05
C PRO A 135 6.11 5.13 15.93
N GLY A 136 6.11 3.85 15.62
CA GLY A 136 6.75 2.85 16.47
C GLY A 136 8.27 3.05 16.66
N ARG A 137 9.02 3.52 15.64
CA ARG A 137 10.47 3.78 15.77
C ARG A 137 10.74 5.09 16.50
N ILE A 138 9.89 6.09 16.33
CA ILE A 138 9.95 7.34 17.10
C ILE A 138 9.83 7.04 18.59
N ILE A 139 8.85 6.21 18.97
CA ILE A 139 8.65 5.75 20.35
C ILE A 139 9.86 4.99 20.88
N ASP A 140 10.40 4.05 20.09
CA ASP A 140 11.58 3.25 20.48
C ASP A 140 12.80 4.15 20.71
N MET A 141 13.07 5.09 19.81
CA MET A 141 14.17 6.06 19.97
C MET A 141 13.98 6.97 21.17
N SER A 142 12.73 7.41 21.44
CA SER A 142 12.42 8.23 22.61
C SER A 142 12.59 7.43 23.91
N LYS A 143 12.09 6.19 23.99
CA LYS A 143 12.26 5.32 25.15
C LYS A 143 13.73 4.98 25.45
N ARG A 144 14.59 4.96 24.43
CA ARG A 144 16.04 4.77 24.57
C ARG A 144 16.79 6.05 24.93
N GLY A 145 16.13 7.21 24.91
CA GLY A 145 16.71 8.49 25.27
C GLY A 145 17.44 9.25 24.16
N HIS A 146 17.45 8.71 22.91
CA HIS A 146 18.08 9.36 21.76
C HIS A 146 17.20 10.43 21.12
N LEU A 147 15.87 10.35 21.26
CA LEU A 147 14.92 11.32 20.72
C LEU A 147 14.15 12.00 21.85
N LYS A 148 14.42 13.29 22.05
CA LYS A 148 13.86 14.10 23.15
C LYS A 148 12.59 14.79 22.68
N LEU A 149 11.44 14.15 22.87
CA LEU A 149 10.14 14.67 22.45
C LEU A 149 9.75 15.96 23.14
N GLU A 150 10.23 16.18 24.36
CA GLU A 150 9.96 17.39 25.14
C GLU A 150 10.57 18.67 24.56
N THR A 151 11.55 18.57 23.65
CA THR A 151 12.15 19.73 22.99
C THR A 151 11.39 20.22 21.78
N ILE A 152 10.50 19.40 21.25
CA ILE A 152 9.83 19.63 19.97
C ILE A 152 8.72 20.66 20.13
N SER A 153 8.75 21.67 19.27
CA SER A 153 7.74 22.72 19.20
C SER A 153 6.71 22.52 18.10
N THR A 154 7.09 21.83 17.01
CA THR A 154 6.24 21.64 15.83
C THR A 154 6.03 20.16 15.53
N LEU A 155 4.76 19.76 15.42
CA LEU A 155 4.36 18.43 14.97
C LEU A 155 3.63 18.53 13.63
N CYS A 156 3.98 17.65 12.69
CA CYS A 156 3.17 17.40 11.52
C CYS A 156 2.79 15.92 11.45
N LEU A 157 1.53 15.65 11.15
CA LEU A 157 1.00 14.32 10.85
C LEU A 157 0.62 14.30 9.36
N ASP A 158 1.27 13.49 8.56
CA ASP A 158 0.95 13.34 7.14
C ASP A 158 0.32 11.97 6.87
N GLU A 159 -0.75 11.95 6.07
CA GLU A 159 -1.61 10.80 5.81
C GLU A 159 -2.24 10.23 7.10
N ALA A 160 -2.91 11.10 7.86
CA ALA A 160 -3.52 10.75 9.15
C ALA A 160 -4.59 9.66 9.04
N ASP A 161 -5.39 9.65 7.97
CA ASP A 161 -6.35 8.59 7.66
C ASP A 161 -5.67 7.21 7.62
N ARG A 162 -4.54 7.12 6.97
CA ARG A 162 -3.76 5.87 6.90
C ARG A 162 -3.15 5.48 8.24
N MET A 163 -2.77 6.43 9.05
CA MET A 163 -2.27 6.13 10.41
C MET A 163 -3.37 5.54 11.30
N LEU A 164 -4.62 5.97 11.11
CA LEU A 164 -5.77 5.38 11.76
C LEU A 164 -6.00 3.94 11.27
N ASP A 165 -6.06 3.72 9.95
CA ASP A 165 -6.24 2.40 9.32
C ASP A 165 -5.20 1.37 9.79
N MET A 166 -3.98 1.84 10.03
CA MET A 166 -2.87 1.01 10.52
C MET A 166 -2.85 0.83 12.04
N GLY A 167 -3.80 1.42 12.76
CA GLY A 167 -3.89 1.33 14.21
C GLY A 167 -2.81 2.11 14.96
N PHE A 168 -2.21 3.14 14.35
CA PHE A 168 -1.13 3.93 14.97
C PHE A 168 -1.62 5.06 15.86
N PHE A 169 -2.91 5.28 15.98
CA PHE A 169 -3.43 6.38 16.82
C PHE A 169 -2.98 6.30 18.29
N PRO A 170 -2.99 5.14 18.97
CA PRO A 170 -2.45 5.04 20.33
C PRO A 170 -0.97 5.46 20.42
N ASP A 171 -0.17 5.14 19.39
CA ASP A 171 1.24 5.51 19.31
C ASP A 171 1.40 7.04 19.15
N ILE A 172 0.55 7.65 18.30
CA ILE A 172 0.52 9.11 18.11
C ILE A 172 0.15 9.83 19.41
N LEU A 173 -0.89 9.37 20.11
CA LEU A 173 -1.28 9.94 21.40
C LEU A 173 -0.16 9.85 22.43
N TRP A 174 0.54 8.71 22.46
CA TRP A 174 1.71 8.56 23.33
C TRP A 174 2.83 9.58 23.02
N VAL A 175 3.12 9.83 21.74
CA VAL A 175 4.09 10.85 21.31
C VAL A 175 3.64 12.24 21.77
N LEU A 176 2.39 12.56 21.51
CA LEU A 176 1.78 13.85 21.89
C LEU A 176 1.85 14.14 23.38
N GLU A 177 1.61 13.14 24.24
CA GLU A 177 1.75 13.27 25.70
C GLU A 177 3.17 13.67 26.15
N LYS A 178 4.19 13.27 25.40
CA LYS A 178 5.60 13.59 25.70
C LYS A 178 6.04 14.93 25.14
N MET A 179 5.32 15.51 24.21
CA MET A 179 5.62 16.78 23.55
C MET A 179 5.07 17.97 24.35
N VAL A 180 5.54 18.13 25.59
CA VAL A 180 5.03 19.14 26.54
C VAL A 180 5.26 20.59 26.10
N ASN A 181 6.22 20.85 25.24
CA ASN A 181 6.55 22.16 24.68
C ASN A 181 6.02 22.41 23.28
N ARG A 182 5.13 21.54 22.80
CA ARG A 182 4.50 21.69 21.47
C ARG A 182 3.69 22.98 21.40
N LYS A 183 3.96 23.76 20.35
CA LYS A 183 3.31 25.04 20.07
C LYS A 183 2.40 24.99 18.85
N GLN A 184 2.69 24.08 17.91
CA GLN A 184 1.96 23.97 16.66
C GLN A 184 1.77 22.52 16.25
N THR A 185 0.59 22.22 15.75
CA THR A 185 0.24 20.93 15.13
C THR A 185 -0.31 21.17 13.73
N MET A 186 0.23 20.47 12.77
CA MET A 186 -0.29 20.40 11.41
C MET A 186 -0.71 18.97 11.11
N LEU A 187 -1.92 18.77 10.61
CA LEU A 187 -2.47 17.47 10.28
C LEU A 187 -2.94 17.49 8.84
N PHE A 188 -2.33 16.64 8.01
CA PHE A 188 -2.67 16.53 6.60
C PHE A 188 -3.19 15.13 6.28
N SER A 189 -4.28 15.06 5.53
CA SER A 189 -4.89 13.81 5.09
C SER A 189 -5.57 13.96 3.75
N ALA A 190 -5.78 12.85 3.04
CA ALA A 190 -6.61 12.84 1.84
C ALA A 190 -8.09 12.78 2.20
N THR A 191 -8.41 12.05 3.25
CA THR A 191 -9.77 11.87 3.78
C THR A 191 -9.82 12.18 5.27
N PHE A 192 -10.98 12.60 5.74
CA PHE A 192 -11.27 12.84 7.17
C PHE A 192 -12.55 12.11 7.57
N PRO A 193 -12.50 10.76 7.71
CA PRO A 193 -13.57 10.03 8.37
C PRO A 193 -13.84 10.58 9.77
N ASP A 194 -15.05 10.37 10.28
CA ASP A 194 -15.43 10.88 11.61
C ASP A 194 -14.46 10.43 12.71
N GLU A 195 -13.92 9.22 12.61
CA GLU A 195 -12.95 8.67 13.56
C GLU A 195 -11.61 9.44 13.55
N VAL A 196 -11.16 9.92 12.38
CA VAL A 196 -9.95 10.77 12.27
C VAL A 196 -10.20 12.14 12.88
N LEU A 197 -11.38 12.72 12.61
CA LEU A 197 -11.77 14.02 13.18
C LEU A 197 -11.93 13.94 14.69
N GLU A 198 -12.60 12.92 15.21
CA GLU A 198 -12.75 12.69 16.64
C GLU A 198 -11.39 12.55 17.33
N ALA A 199 -10.50 11.75 16.73
CA ALA A 199 -9.16 11.58 17.26
C ALA A 199 -8.35 12.88 17.20
N ALA A 200 -8.39 13.63 16.10
CA ALA A 200 -7.72 14.92 15.95
C ALA A 200 -8.20 15.94 16.98
N ASN A 201 -9.49 16.00 17.25
CA ASN A 201 -10.10 16.89 18.23
C ASN A 201 -9.62 16.63 19.67
N THR A 202 -9.01 15.49 19.96
CA THR A 202 -8.44 15.21 21.29
C THR A 202 -7.14 15.96 21.54
N PHE A 203 -6.42 16.40 20.50
CA PHE A 203 -5.10 17.01 20.65
C PHE A 203 -4.87 18.28 19.81
N ILE A 204 -5.82 18.64 18.94
CA ILE A 204 -5.81 19.90 18.21
C ILE A 204 -6.99 20.72 18.70
N THR A 205 -6.72 21.94 19.17
CA THR A 205 -7.75 22.86 19.64
C THR A 205 -7.72 24.12 18.78
N ASP A 206 -8.87 24.53 18.25
CA ASP A 206 -8.98 25.76 17.46
C ASP A 206 -8.12 25.75 16.17
N ALA A 207 -8.07 24.61 15.47
CA ALA A 207 -7.36 24.50 14.19
C ALA A 207 -8.08 25.22 13.06
N GLU A 208 -7.31 25.78 12.15
CA GLU A 208 -7.83 26.24 10.87
C GLU A 208 -8.00 25.05 9.92
N HIS A 209 -9.20 24.88 9.43
CA HIS A 209 -9.52 23.84 8.47
C HIS A 209 -9.36 24.36 7.03
N VAL A 210 -8.46 23.73 6.31
CA VAL A 210 -8.14 24.05 4.93
C VAL A 210 -8.55 22.87 4.07
N MET A 211 -9.39 23.11 3.09
CA MET A 211 -9.86 22.08 2.17
C MET A 211 -9.50 22.53 0.74
N SER A 212 -8.76 21.71 0.04
CA SER A 212 -8.56 21.95 -1.38
C SER A 212 -9.85 21.67 -2.14
N ASP A 213 -10.30 22.59 -3.01
CA ASP A 213 -11.48 22.38 -3.87
C ASP A 213 -11.32 21.18 -4.81
N ASP A 214 -10.11 20.72 -5.02
CA ASP A 214 -9.76 19.48 -5.74
C ASP A 214 -10.11 18.18 -4.98
N LEU A 215 -11.02 18.23 -3.99
CA LEU A 215 -11.52 17.03 -3.32
C LEU A 215 -12.44 16.19 -4.21
N GLU A 216 -13.01 16.77 -5.26
CA GLU A 216 -13.49 15.94 -6.35
C GLU A 216 -12.31 15.16 -6.87
N VAL A 217 -12.28 13.88 -6.52
CA VAL A 217 -11.27 12.95 -7.03
C VAL A 217 -11.37 13.05 -8.55
N GLU A 218 -10.54 13.91 -9.17
CA GLU A 218 -10.31 13.78 -10.61
C GLU A 218 -9.77 12.39 -10.81
N ILE A 219 -10.68 11.48 -11.05
CA ILE A 219 -10.28 10.15 -11.48
C ILE A 219 -9.66 10.37 -12.85
N PRO A 220 -8.34 10.14 -13.00
CA PRO A 220 -7.70 10.34 -14.29
C PRO A 220 -8.53 9.66 -15.38
N GLU A 221 -8.44 10.12 -16.63
CA GLU A 221 -9.05 9.41 -17.77
C GLU A 221 -8.47 7.99 -17.84
N ILE A 222 -9.05 7.09 -17.06
CA ILE A 222 -8.67 5.68 -16.98
C ILE A 222 -9.80 4.87 -17.57
N ASP A 223 -9.49 4.06 -18.56
CA ASP A 223 -10.41 3.06 -19.09
C ASP A 223 -10.60 1.97 -18.02
N GLN A 224 -11.72 2.04 -17.30
CA GLN A 224 -12.03 1.12 -16.21
C GLN A 224 -13.02 0.06 -16.69
N MET A 225 -12.74 -1.20 -16.33
CA MET A 225 -13.64 -2.30 -16.65
C MET A 225 -13.54 -3.42 -15.63
N HIS A 226 -14.59 -4.23 -15.51
CA HIS A 226 -14.54 -5.41 -14.67
C HIS A 226 -14.82 -6.68 -15.48
N ILE A 227 -14.24 -7.79 -15.02
CA ILE A 227 -14.46 -9.12 -15.56
C ILE A 227 -15.21 -9.91 -14.49
N SER A 228 -16.45 -10.30 -14.81
CA SER A 228 -17.22 -11.22 -13.95
C SER A 228 -16.66 -12.62 -14.08
N ILE A 229 -15.99 -13.12 -13.03
CA ILE A 229 -15.24 -14.37 -13.12
C ILE A 229 -15.17 -15.06 -11.76
N GLY A 230 -15.36 -16.39 -11.76
CA GLY A 230 -15.15 -17.22 -10.59
C GLY A 230 -13.68 -17.21 -10.15
N ARG A 231 -13.43 -17.36 -8.84
CA ARG A 231 -12.09 -17.30 -8.23
C ARG A 231 -11.08 -18.22 -8.93
N ALA A 232 -11.50 -19.42 -9.34
CA ALA A 232 -10.68 -20.41 -10.02
C ALA A 232 -10.10 -19.94 -11.38
N ASN A 233 -10.77 -19.02 -12.02
CA ASN A 233 -10.43 -18.55 -13.36
C ASN A 233 -9.73 -17.17 -13.36
N LYS A 234 -9.57 -16.51 -12.21
CA LYS A 234 -8.88 -15.20 -12.10
C LYS A 234 -7.47 -15.23 -12.71
N LEU A 235 -6.70 -16.29 -12.44
CA LEU A 235 -5.35 -16.44 -13.00
C LEU A 235 -5.35 -16.61 -14.52
N TRP A 236 -6.37 -17.30 -15.08
CA TRP A 236 -6.55 -17.40 -16.51
C TRP A 236 -6.85 -16.03 -17.14
N ALA A 237 -7.76 -15.26 -16.56
CA ALA A 237 -8.07 -13.91 -17.04
C ALA A 237 -6.84 -12.98 -16.94
N LEU A 238 -6.09 -13.07 -15.84
CA LEU A 238 -4.83 -12.33 -15.69
C LEU A 238 -3.83 -12.69 -16.78
N GLY A 239 -3.68 -13.98 -17.09
CA GLY A 239 -2.83 -14.45 -18.20
C GLY A 239 -3.21 -13.82 -19.54
N ARG A 240 -4.52 -13.66 -19.80
CA ARG A 240 -5.01 -12.99 -21.02
C ARG A 240 -4.63 -11.49 -21.07
N ILE A 241 -4.67 -10.80 -19.95
CA ILE A 241 -4.22 -9.39 -19.87
C ILE A 241 -2.71 -9.32 -20.08
N LEU A 242 -1.94 -10.19 -19.41
CA LEU A 242 -0.48 -10.20 -19.46
C LEU A 242 0.09 -10.46 -20.86
N VAL A 243 -0.49 -11.39 -21.62
CA VAL A 243 -0.02 -11.68 -22.98
C VAL A 243 -0.35 -10.59 -24.00
N ASN A 244 -1.19 -9.64 -23.63
CA ASN A 244 -1.54 -8.47 -24.43
C ASN A 244 -0.79 -7.21 -24.01
N MET A 245 0.14 -7.29 -23.06
CA MET A 245 0.99 -6.15 -22.69
C MET A 245 1.99 -5.84 -23.80
N ASP A 246 2.16 -4.56 -24.07
CA ASP A 246 3.23 -4.06 -24.93
C ASP A 246 4.56 -3.92 -24.17
N ASP A 247 5.67 -3.86 -24.89
CA ASP A 247 7.01 -3.68 -24.28
C ASP A 247 7.16 -2.39 -23.45
N SER A 248 6.33 -1.39 -23.72
CA SER A 248 6.31 -0.13 -22.98
C SER A 248 5.44 -0.14 -21.73
N ASP A 249 4.63 -1.20 -21.55
CA ASP A 249 3.69 -1.28 -20.44
C ASP A 249 4.36 -1.63 -19.12
N GLN A 250 3.85 -1.04 -18.06
CA GLN A 250 4.10 -1.44 -16.67
C GLN A 250 2.76 -1.73 -15.98
N MET A 251 2.71 -2.86 -15.28
CA MET A 251 1.48 -3.34 -14.63
C MET A 251 1.64 -3.41 -13.11
N MET A 252 0.66 -2.87 -12.39
CA MET A 252 0.49 -3.14 -10.97
C MET A 252 -0.72 -4.06 -10.73
N ILE A 253 -0.50 -5.14 -9.97
CA ILE A 253 -1.53 -6.11 -9.62
C ILE A 253 -1.77 -6.02 -8.11
N PHE A 254 -2.99 -5.68 -7.71
CA PHE A 254 -3.36 -5.56 -6.32
C PHE A 254 -4.08 -6.81 -5.80
N SER A 255 -3.63 -7.30 -4.67
CA SER A 255 -4.30 -8.36 -3.91
C SER A 255 -4.42 -8.02 -2.43
N ASN A 256 -5.46 -8.52 -1.79
CA ASN A 256 -5.78 -8.17 -0.40
C ASN A 256 -4.86 -8.86 0.62
N THR A 257 -4.11 -9.91 0.23
CA THR A 257 -3.29 -10.68 1.17
C THR A 257 -1.85 -10.89 0.69
N LYS A 258 -0.91 -10.91 1.65
CA LYS A 258 0.51 -11.18 1.42
C LYS A 258 0.73 -12.55 0.77
N ARG A 259 0.00 -13.57 1.24
CA ARG A 259 0.07 -14.95 0.72
C ARG A 259 -0.32 -15.01 -0.76
N MET A 260 -1.35 -14.25 -1.16
CA MET A 260 -1.74 -14.19 -2.57
C MET A 260 -0.68 -13.48 -3.41
N VAL A 261 -0.05 -12.41 -2.91
CA VAL A 261 1.08 -11.74 -3.57
C VAL A 261 2.21 -12.74 -3.84
N ASP A 262 2.62 -13.54 -2.85
CA ASP A 262 3.66 -14.56 -3.01
C ASP A 262 3.24 -15.63 -4.02
N LEU A 263 2.01 -16.13 -3.92
CA LEU A 263 1.49 -17.16 -4.81
C LEU A 263 1.44 -16.69 -6.27
N LEU A 264 0.92 -15.49 -6.52
CA LEU A 264 0.85 -14.91 -7.86
C LEU A 264 2.25 -14.68 -8.43
N THR A 265 3.17 -14.12 -7.61
CA THR A 265 4.56 -13.90 -8.01
C THR A 265 5.22 -15.20 -8.47
N GLN A 266 5.11 -16.27 -7.68
CA GLN A 266 5.69 -17.56 -8.04
C GLN A 266 5.05 -18.15 -9.29
N ARG A 267 3.72 -18.05 -9.43
CA ARG A 267 3.01 -18.59 -10.59
C ARG A 267 3.34 -17.84 -11.86
N LEU A 268 3.34 -16.51 -11.84
CA LEU A 268 3.68 -15.72 -13.01
C LEU A 268 5.12 -15.98 -13.44
N ASN A 269 6.07 -16.07 -12.51
CA ASN A 269 7.47 -16.39 -12.83
C ASN A 269 7.63 -17.81 -13.39
N LYS A 270 6.83 -18.79 -12.93
CA LYS A 270 6.78 -20.13 -13.54
C LYS A 270 6.31 -20.10 -15.00
N PHE A 271 5.44 -19.15 -15.34
CA PHE A 271 5.00 -18.89 -16.72
C PHE A 271 5.92 -17.93 -17.50
N ARG A 272 7.07 -17.55 -16.91
CA ARG A 272 8.09 -16.66 -17.48
C ARG A 272 7.64 -15.19 -17.64
N PHE A 273 6.65 -14.76 -16.88
CA PHE A 273 6.36 -13.35 -16.71
C PHE A 273 7.22 -12.81 -15.58
N ASN A 274 8.26 -12.07 -15.85
CA ASN A 274 9.12 -11.50 -14.81
C ASN A 274 8.32 -10.59 -13.87
N ALA A 275 7.78 -11.18 -12.81
CA ALA A 275 6.94 -10.49 -11.84
C ALA A 275 7.65 -10.41 -10.48
N VAL A 276 7.55 -9.27 -9.82
CA VAL A 276 8.05 -9.06 -8.47
C VAL A 276 6.90 -8.83 -7.51
N GLY A 277 7.00 -9.43 -6.32
CA GLY A 277 6.00 -9.27 -5.27
C GLY A 277 6.47 -8.25 -4.23
N LEU A 278 5.51 -7.49 -3.66
CA LEU A 278 5.78 -6.51 -2.61
C LEU A 278 4.71 -6.56 -1.52
N HIS A 279 5.12 -6.87 -0.30
CA HIS A 279 4.24 -6.87 0.88
C HIS A 279 4.99 -6.55 2.18
N GLY A 280 4.24 -6.29 3.26
CA GLY A 280 4.77 -5.75 4.51
C GLY A 280 5.80 -6.63 5.23
N ASP A 281 5.77 -7.96 5.06
CA ASP A 281 6.69 -8.88 5.76
C ASP A 281 8.09 -8.96 5.12
N MET A 282 8.29 -8.29 3.97
CA MET A 282 9.58 -8.30 3.30
C MET A 282 10.62 -7.42 4.00
N PRO A 283 11.89 -7.85 4.06
CA PRO A 283 12.99 -7.01 4.53
C PRO A 283 13.10 -5.71 3.73
N GLN A 284 13.37 -4.60 4.43
CA GLN A 284 13.39 -3.26 3.81
C GLN A 284 14.36 -3.13 2.63
N ASN A 285 15.56 -3.72 2.75
CA ASN A 285 16.54 -3.70 1.67
C ASN A 285 16.04 -4.41 0.40
N LYS A 286 15.19 -5.45 0.55
CA LYS A 286 14.56 -6.13 -0.59
C LYS A 286 13.45 -5.29 -1.17
N ARG A 287 12.63 -4.64 -0.32
CA ARG A 287 11.56 -3.74 -0.76
C ARG A 287 12.11 -2.57 -1.58
N GLY A 288 13.16 -1.90 -1.09
CA GLY A 288 13.80 -0.79 -1.81
C GLY A 288 14.26 -1.22 -3.20
N ARG A 289 14.97 -2.34 -3.34
CA ARG A 289 15.42 -2.87 -4.65
C ARG A 289 14.26 -3.17 -5.60
N ILE A 290 13.17 -3.75 -5.10
CA ILE A 290 11.97 -4.04 -5.91
C ILE A 290 11.36 -2.73 -6.41
N ILE A 291 11.21 -1.75 -5.54
CA ILE A 291 10.65 -0.45 -5.90
C ILE A 291 11.53 0.25 -6.94
N ASP A 292 12.84 0.26 -6.73
CA ASP A 292 13.80 0.87 -7.66
C ASP A 292 13.77 0.19 -9.03
N SER A 293 13.81 -1.15 -9.08
CA SER A 293 13.75 -1.92 -10.32
C SER A 293 12.41 -1.80 -11.06
N PHE A 294 11.32 -1.56 -10.34
CA PHE A 294 10.04 -1.26 -10.95
C PHE A 294 9.99 0.19 -11.47
N LYS A 295 10.55 1.15 -10.75
CA LYS A 295 10.63 2.57 -11.17
C LYS A 295 11.47 2.76 -12.43
N ASP A 296 12.62 2.10 -12.53
CA ASP A 296 13.50 2.19 -13.69
C ASP A 296 13.04 1.34 -14.89
N GLY A 297 11.95 0.58 -14.73
CA GLY A 297 11.35 -0.24 -15.78
C GLY A 297 12.06 -1.57 -16.05
N SER A 298 13.08 -1.95 -15.22
CA SER A 298 13.73 -3.27 -15.31
C SER A 298 12.75 -4.39 -15.00
N GLU A 299 11.82 -4.16 -14.07
CA GLU A 299 10.70 -5.03 -13.79
C GLU A 299 9.40 -4.39 -14.30
N LYS A 300 8.60 -5.19 -15.02
CA LYS A 300 7.38 -4.70 -15.69
C LYS A 300 6.11 -5.00 -14.91
N ILE A 301 6.15 -5.96 -14.00
CA ILE A 301 4.96 -6.45 -13.28
C ILE A 301 5.25 -6.43 -11.78
N LEU A 302 4.52 -5.58 -11.07
CA LEU A 302 4.56 -5.50 -9.62
C LEU A 302 3.25 -6.04 -9.03
N ILE A 303 3.34 -7.04 -8.17
CA ILE A 303 2.21 -7.59 -7.43
C ILE A 303 2.31 -7.11 -5.99
N CYS A 304 1.29 -6.47 -5.45
CA CYS A 304 1.38 -5.85 -4.14
C CYS A 304 0.08 -5.89 -3.33
N THR A 305 0.21 -5.68 -2.03
CA THR A 305 -0.91 -5.32 -1.15
C THR A 305 -1.05 -3.80 -1.10
N ASP A 306 -2.23 -3.28 -0.73
CA ASP A 306 -2.48 -1.84 -0.57
C ASP A 306 -1.45 -1.19 0.35
N VAL A 307 -1.22 -1.76 1.53
CA VAL A 307 -0.27 -1.25 2.51
C VAL A 307 1.14 -1.14 1.94
N ALA A 308 1.56 -2.10 1.12
CA ALA A 308 2.90 -2.08 0.53
C ALA A 308 3.02 -1.14 -0.67
N ALA A 309 1.94 -0.92 -1.41
CA ALA A 309 1.89 -0.01 -2.55
C ALA A 309 1.73 1.46 -2.17
N ARG A 310 1.28 1.72 -0.93
CA ARG A 310 1.12 3.07 -0.40
C ARG A 310 2.48 3.77 -0.27
N GLY A 311 2.53 5.02 -0.68
CA GLY A 311 3.78 5.80 -0.65
C GLY A 311 4.78 5.48 -1.76
N ILE A 312 4.47 4.55 -2.67
CA ILE A 312 5.29 4.33 -3.86
C ILE A 312 4.86 5.35 -4.91
N ASP A 313 5.74 6.29 -5.19
CA ASP A 313 5.59 7.22 -6.30
C ASP A 313 6.16 6.58 -7.57
N VAL A 314 5.27 6.09 -8.43
CA VAL A 314 5.62 5.47 -9.71
C VAL A 314 4.75 6.09 -10.79
N ASP A 315 5.40 6.75 -11.75
CA ASP A 315 4.72 7.50 -12.83
C ASP A 315 4.57 6.70 -14.13
N GLY A 316 5.10 5.48 -14.16
CA GLY A 316 5.17 4.68 -15.40
C GLY A 316 4.05 3.65 -15.58
N VAL A 317 3.17 3.48 -14.59
CA VAL A 317 2.15 2.42 -14.63
C VAL A 317 1.09 2.73 -15.70
N THR A 318 0.93 1.80 -16.64
CA THR A 318 -0.09 1.88 -17.70
C THR A 318 -1.31 1.02 -17.41
N ILE A 319 -1.12 -0.08 -16.68
CA ILE A 319 -2.17 -1.06 -16.39
C ILE A 319 -2.24 -1.32 -14.88
N VAL A 320 -3.42 -1.20 -14.32
CA VAL A 320 -3.75 -1.63 -12.96
C VAL A 320 -4.70 -2.82 -13.02
N VAL A 321 -4.42 -3.85 -12.23
CA VAL A 321 -5.31 -5.01 -12.06
C VAL A 321 -5.69 -5.17 -10.60
N ASN A 322 -6.96 -5.02 -10.26
CA ASN A 322 -7.51 -5.43 -8.99
C ASN A 322 -7.80 -6.94 -9.07
N TYR A 323 -6.80 -7.77 -8.75
CA TYR A 323 -6.98 -9.22 -8.67
C TYR A 323 -8.02 -9.59 -7.61
N ASP A 324 -8.01 -8.85 -6.51
CA ASP A 324 -9.08 -8.83 -5.51
C ASP A 324 -9.59 -7.39 -5.40
N LEU A 325 -10.91 -7.19 -5.36
CA LEU A 325 -11.48 -5.88 -5.06
C LEU A 325 -11.03 -5.43 -3.65
N PRO A 326 -10.75 -4.15 -3.46
CA PRO A 326 -10.40 -3.65 -2.14
C PRO A 326 -11.55 -3.79 -1.16
N VAL A 327 -11.23 -3.96 0.12
CA VAL A 327 -12.21 -4.05 1.20
C VAL A 327 -12.90 -2.71 1.43
N ASP A 328 -12.14 -1.62 1.42
CA ASP A 328 -12.63 -0.25 1.53
C ASP A 328 -12.76 0.40 0.14
N VAL A 329 -13.74 1.30 -0.01
CA VAL A 329 -14.07 1.92 -1.30
C VAL A 329 -13.03 2.97 -1.72
N GLU A 330 -12.36 3.59 -0.77
CA GLU A 330 -11.32 4.61 -0.98
C GLU A 330 -10.08 4.00 -1.61
N SER A 331 -9.69 2.80 -1.18
CA SER A 331 -8.55 2.07 -1.75
C SER A 331 -8.71 1.80 -3.25
N TYR A 332 -9.94 1.68 -3.75
CA TYR A 332 -10.16 1.49 -5.19
C TYR A 332 -9.55 2.63 -6.02
N VAL A 333 -9.88 3.85 -5.65
CA VAL A 333 -9.40 5.05 -6.36
C VAL A 333 -7.89 5.23 -6.17
N HIS A 334 -7.37 4.94 -4.98
CA HIS A 334 -5.94 4.95 -4.72
C HIS A 334 -5.16 3.93 -5.57
N ARG A 335 -5.76 2.76 -5.85
CA ARG A 335 -5.16 1.74 -6.73
C ARG A 335 -5.17 2.19 -8.17
N ILE A 336 -6.33 2.56 -8.71
CA ILE A 336 -6.43 2.96 -10.12
C ILE A 336 -5.67 4.26 -10.39
N GLY A 337 -5.59 5.17 -9.42
CA GLY A 337 -4.79 6.40 -9.50
C GLY A 337 -3.26 6.16 -9.58
N ARG A 338 -2.79 4.90 -9.62
CA ARG A 338 -1.40 4.58 -9.99
C ARG A 338 -1.16 4.66 -11.49
N THR A 339 -2.21 4.60 -12.29
CA THR A 339 -2.15 4.81 -13.75
C THR A 339 -2.86 6.11 -14.15
N GLY A 340 -2.83 6.45 -15.43
CA GLY A 340 -3.48 7.67 -15.94
C GLY A 340 -2.79 8.98 -15.56
N ARG A 341 -1.52 8.94 -15.12
CA ARG A 341 -0.76 10.12 -14.68
C ARG A 341 -0.06 10.81 -15.85
N MET A 342 0.25 12.10 -15.68
CA MET A 342 1.00 12.92 -16.65
C MET A 342 0.39 12.93 -18.06
N GLY A 343 -0.94 12.89 -18.20
CA GLY A 343 -1.62 12.90 -19.49
C GLY A 343 -1.46 11.60 -20.31
N ARG A 344 -1.01 10.51 -19.69
CA ARG A 344 -0.99 9.18 -20.29
C ARG A 344 -2.33 8.49 -20.07
N LYS A 345 -2.81 7.75 -21.07
CA LYS A 345 -3.97 6.87 -20.89
C LYS A 345 -3.62 5.72 -19.98
N GLY A 346 -4.51 5.39 -19.06
CA GLY A 346 -4.39 4.25 -18.16
C GLY A 346 -5.53 3.26 -18.34
N THR A 347 -5.29 2.00 -18.02
CA THR A 347 -6.32 0.95 -18.02
C THR A 347 -6.40 0.29 -16.65
N ALA A 348 -7.61 0.11 -16.12
CA ALA A 348 -7.86 -0.57 -14.87
C ALA A 348 -8.82 -1.76 -15.05
N TRP A 349 -8.36 -2.96 -14.71
CA TRP A 349 -9.14 -4.18 -14.72
C TRP A 349 -9.49 -4.60 -13.30
N SER A 350 -10.74 -5.03 -13.07
CA SER A 350 -11.18 -5.55 -11.78
C SER A 350 -11.79 -6.93 -11.93
N PHE A 351 -11.29 -7.94 -11.21
CA PHE A 351 -11.88 -9.27 -11.20
C PHE A 351 -12.97 -9.35 -10.13
N VAL A 352 -14.18 -9.67 -10.56
CA VAL A 352 -15.38 -9.66 -9.73
C VAL A 352 -15.98 -11.06 -9.68
N SER A 353 -15.93 -11.69 -8.50
CA SER A 353 -16.66 -12.93 -8.23
C SER A 353 -18.13 -12.63 -7.85
N GLY A 354 -18.93 -13.68 -7.72
CA GLY A 354 -20.32 -13.51 -7.30
C GLY A 354 -20.47 -12.76 -5.98
N GLU A 355 -19.56 -12.98 -5.03
CA GLU A 355 -19.53 -12.33 -3.71
C GLU A 355 -19.07 -10.87 -3.79
N ASP A 356 -18.24 -10.52 -4.77
CA ASP A 356 -17.68 -9.19 -4.93
C ASP A 356 -18.65 -8.17 -5.54
N LYS A 357 -19.80 -8.62 -6.07
CA LYS A 357 -20.77 -7.76 -6.77
C LYS A 357 -21.28 -6.60 -5.90
N GLY A 358 -21.57 -6.89 -4.63
CA GLY A 358 -22.00 -5.86 -3.68
C GLY A 358 -20.94 -4.79 -3.42
N GLN A 359 -19.67 -5.21 -3.37
CA GLN A 359 -18.55 -4.30 -3.20
C GLN A 359 -18.33 -3.43 -4.44
N LEU A 360 -18.41 -4.01 -5.64
CA LEU A 360 -18.33 -3.25 -6.90
C LEU A 360 -19.42 -2.18 -6.97
N GLN A 361 -20.66 -2.54 -6.59
CA GLN A 361 -21.78 -1.57 -6.58
C GLN A 361 -21.53 -0.42 -5.60
N LYS A 362 -21.00 -0.71 -4.40
CA LYS A 362 -20.61 0.33 -3.43
C LYS A 362 -19.56 1.26 -4.00
N ILE A 363 -18.49 0.72 -4.59
CA ILE A 363 -17.42 1.49 -5.24
C ILE A 363 -18.00 2.41 -6.31
N SER A 364 -18.80 1.85 -7.24
CA SER A 364 -19.42 2.61 -8.34
C SER A 364 -20.33 3.74 -7.83
N ALA A 365 -21.12 3.46 -6.78
CA ALA A 365 -22.03 4.45 -6.22
C ALA A 365 -21.30 5.56 -5.46
N THR A 366 -20.31 5.22 -4.62
CA THR A 366 -19.57 6.20 -3.82
C THR A 366 -18.80 7.20 -4.70
N TRP A 367 -18.18 6.70 -5.75
CA TRP A 367 -17.32 7.51 -6.62
C TRP A 367 -17.98 7.93 -7.94
N ASN A 368 -19.28 7.68 -8.10
CA ASN A 368 -20.02 7.93 -9.35
C ASN A 368 -19.30 7.39 -10.60
N LEU A 369 -18.76 6.15 -10.51
CA LEU A 369 -17.95 5.52 -11.55
C LEU A 369 -18.79 4.61 -12.44
N SER A 370 -18.50 4.65 -13.73
CA SER A 370 -18.92 3.62 -14.67
C SER A 370 -17.81 2.60 -14.84
N ILE A 371 -18.01 1.38 -14.38
CA ILE A 371 -17.08 0.25 -14.50
C ILE A 371 -17.79 -0.85 -15.30
N PRO A 372 -17.84 -0.75 -16.63
CA PRO A 372 -18.58 -1.70 -17.47
C PRO A 372 -18.00 -3.09 -17.37
N GLU A 373 -18.87 -4.09 -17.55
CA GLU A 373 -18.44 -5.48 -17.70
C GLU A 373 -17.76 -5.68 -19.05
N SER A 374 -16.68 -6.45 -19.05
CA SER A 374 -15.91 -6.79 -20.24
C SER A 374 -15.44 -8.23 -20.18
N GLU A 375 -15.28 -8.85 -21.35
CA GLU A 375 -14.57 -10.12 -21.45
C GLU A 375 -13.04 -9.90 -21.38
N PRO A 376 -12.29 -10.90 -20.90
CA PRO A 376 -10.83 -10.83 -20.95
C PRO A 376 -10.33 -10.64 -22.39
N PRO A 377 -9.23 -9.93 -22.62
CA PRO A 377 -8.70 -9.71 -23.95
C PRO A 377 -8.52 -11.02 -24.75
N ALA A 378 -8.75 -10.98 -26.05
CA ALA A 378 -8.48 -12.12 -26.92
C ALA A 378 -6.99 -12.45 -26.93
N LEU A 379 -6.63 -13.71 -27.19
CA LEU A 379 -5.22 -14.07 -27.38
C LEU A 379 -4.65 -13.38 -28.62
N PRO A 380 -3.43 -12.83 -28.54
CA PRO A 380 -2.74 -12.32 -29.71
C PRO A 380 -2.53 -13.42 -30.77
N LYS A 381 -2.46 -13.03 -32.01
CA LYS A 381 -2.17 -13.97 -33.11
C LYS A 381 -0.80 -14.64 -32.90
N GLY A 382 -0.77 -15.98 -32.94
CA GLY A 382 0.47 -16.75 -32.75
C GLY A 382 0.74 -17.21 -31.31
N VAL A 383 -0.12 -16.91 -30.37
CA VAL A 383 -0.08 -17.46 -29.03
C VAL A 383 -0.92 -18.75 -28.98
N ASP A 384 -0.28 -19.90 -29.12
CA ASP A 384 -0.94 -21.22 -29.24
C ASP A 384 -1.39 -21.79 -27.86
N ARG A 385 -1.04 -21.18 -26.74
CA ARG A 385 -1.35 -21.70 -25.40
C ARG A 385 -2.27 -20.76 -24.66
N ASP A 386 -3.57 -21.03 -24.79
CA ASP A 386 -4.54 -20.51 -23.84
C ASP A 386 -4.50 -21.38 -22.56
N PRO A 387 -4.24 -20.79 -21.38
CA PRO A 387 -4.48 -21.51 -20.15
C PRO A 387 -5.95 -21.92 -20.13
N VAL A 388 -6.21 -23.22 -20.05
CA VAL A 388 -7.57 -23.78 -20.18
C VAL A 388 -8.46 -23.19 -19.10
N ARG A 389 -9.53 -22.50 -19.51
CA ARG A 389 -10.60 -22.08 -18.61
C ARG A 389 -11.27 -23.34 -18.04
N LYS A 390 -11.30 -23.47 -16.72
CA LYS A 390 -11.91 -24.63 -16.09
C LYS A 390 -13.42 -24.54 -16.16
N GLN A 391 -14.04 -25.56 -16.75
CA GLN A 391 -15.50 -25.62 -16.91
C GLN A 391 -16.22 -26.15 -15.66
N GLN A 392 -15.53 -26.86 -14.79
CA GLN A 392 -16.10 -27.43 -13.57
C GLN A 392 -15.46 -26.75 -12.36
N ASP A 393 -16.27 -26.00 -11.67
CA ASP A 393 -15.78 -24.98 -10.78
C ASP A 393 -15.77 -25.47 -9.34
N TRP A 394 -14.66 -26.00 -8.89
CA TRP A 394 -14.35 -26.05 -7.46
C TRP A 394 -14.18 -24.62 -6.88
N GLY A 395 -14.29 -23.59 -7.72
CA GLY A 395 -14.20 -22.20 -7.36
C GLY A 395 -15.34 -21.71 -6.44
N GLU A 396 -16.50 -22.37 -6.49
CA GLU A 396 -17.59 -22.11 -5.53
C GLU A 396 -17.26 -22.59 -4.11
N VAL A 397 -16.37 -23.58 -3.99
CA VAL A 397 -15.92 -24.16 -2.72
C VAL A 397 -14.52 -23.68 -2.32
N ALA A 398 -13.76 -23.20 -3.29
CA ALA A 398 -12.42 -22.70 -3.05
C ALA A 398 -12.41 -21.35 -2.33
N ASN A 399 -11.51 -21.19 -1.37
CA ASN A 399 -11.27 -19.91 -0.71
C ASN A 399 -10.60 -18.90 -1.67
N ASN A 400 -10.33 -17.68 -1.18
CA ASN A 400 -9.70 -16.59 -1.95
C ASN A 400 -8.32 -16.93 -2.54
N PHE A 401 -7.69 -18.01 -2.07
CA PHE A 401 -6.40 -18.50 -2.53
C PHE A 401 -6.52 -19.62 -3.58
N GLY A 402 -7.75 -19.95 -3.99
CA GLY A 402 -8.01 -21.09 -4.84
C GLY A 402 -7.78 -22.43 -4.14
N MET A 403 -7.85 -22.45 -2.80
CA MET A 403 -7.72 -23.65 -1.99
C MET A 403 -9.10 -24.23 -1.68
N VAL A 404 -9.25 -25.52 -1.88
CA VAL A 404 -10.48 -26.29 -1.64
C VAL A 404 -10.28 -27.09 -0.36
N PRO A 405 -11.14 -26.96 0.63
CA PRO A 405 -11.05 -27.75 1.84
C PRO A 405 -11.44 -29.21 1.57
N VAL A 406 -10.54 -30.12 1.87
CA VAL A 406 -10.72 -31.58 1.72
C VAL A 406 -10.72 -32.21 3.11
N LYS A 407 -11.84 -32.77 3.51
CA LYS A 407 -11.98 -33.52 4.75
C LYS A 407 -11.39 -34.92 4.59
N VAL A 408 -10.63 -35.33 5.61
CA VAL A 408 -9.92 -36.62 5.67
C VAL A 408 -10.38 -37.37 6.92
N SER A 409 -10.77 -38.61 6.78
CA SER A 409 -11.34 -39.43 7.86
C SER A 409 -10.31 -39.96 8.86
N VAL A 410 -9.24 -39.21 9.14
CA VAL A 410 -8.24 -39.51 10.17
C VAL A 410 -7.87 -38.24 10.94
N GLY A 411 -7.67 -38.36 12.25
CA GLY A 411 -7.42 -37.23 13.14
C GLY A 411 -6.35 -37.52 14.18
N LYS A 412 -6.40 -36.82 15.32
CA LYS A 412 -5.43 -36.94 16.42
C LYS A 412 -5.36 -38.38 16.96
N HIS A 413 -6.50 -39.06 17.07
CA HIS A 413 -6.55 -40.45 17.59
C HIS A 413 -5.77 -41.44 16.72
N GLN A 414 -5.63 -41.17 15.42
CA GLN A 414 -4.82 -41.96 14.49
C GLN A 414 -3.36 -41.43 14.39
N GLY A 415 -2.96 -40.57 15.30
CA GLY A 415 -1.60 -40.00 15.34
C GLY A 415 -1.29 -39.04 14.21
N VAL A 416 -2.30 -38.29 13.74
CA VAL A 416 -2.15 -37.23 12.73
C VAL A 416 -1.62 -35.96 13.38
N THR A 417 -0.66 -35.32 12.72
CA THR A 417 -0.16 -33.97 13.02
C THR A 417 -0.10 -33.18 11.73
N ASN A 418 -0.07 -31.85 11.79
CA ASN A 418 0.05 -31.01 10.60
C ASN A 418 1.22 -31.45 9.71
N HIS A 419 2.36 -31.67 10.31
CA HIS A 419 3.57 -32.09 9.60
C HIS A 419 3.42 -33.48 8.95
N THR A 420 2.87 -34.46 9.66
CA THR A 420 2.73 -35.82 9.13
C THR A 420 1.68 -35.88 8.02
N LEU A 421 0.59 -35.13 8.15
CA LEU A 421 -0.46 -35.09 7.14
C LEU A 421 -0.01 -34.36 5.87
N THR A 422 0.63 -33.21 6.02
CA THR A 422 1.22 -32.48 4.89
C THR A 422 2.23 -33.32 4.12
N ASN A 423 3.15 -34.00 4.83
CA ASN A 423 4.12 -34.88 4.20
C ASN A 423 3.48 -36.07 3.48
N TRP A 424 2.41 -36.63 4.03
CA TRP A 424 1.67 -37.72 3.40
C TRP A 424 1.06 -37.29 2.08
N PHE A 425 0.38 -36.15 2.03
CA PHE A 425 -0.17 -35.59 0.78
C PHE A 425 0.96 -35.24 -0.21
N SER A 426 2.04 -34.62 0.26
CA SER A 426 3.19 -34.27 -0.61
C SER A 426 3.81 -35.50 -1.26
N ASN A 427 3.99 -36.57 -0.51
CA ASN A 427 4.65 -37.79 -1.00
C ASN A 427 3.73 -38.62 -1.90
N GLU A 428 2.50 -38.91 -1.43
CA GLU A 428 1.59 -39.81 -2.14
C GLU A 428 0.96 -39.16 -3.38
N ALA A 429 0.53 -37.90 -3.27
CA ALA A 429 -0.07 -37.16 -4.39
C ALA A 429 0.94 -36.32 -5.19
N LYS A 430 2.24 -36.37 -4.84
CA LYS A 430 3.32 -35.57 -5.45
C LYS A 430 3.01 -34.09 -5.54
N LEU A 431 2.50 -33.55 -4.44
CA LEU A 431 2.16 -32.12 -4.33
C LEU A 431 3.39 -31.31 -3.91
N ASP A 432 3.54 -30.16 -4.52
CA ASP A 432 4.44 -29.14 -4.00
C ASP A 432 3.81 -28.42 -2.77
N GLN A 433 4.63 -27.75 -1.98
CA GLN A 433 4.16 -27.05 -0.77
C GLN A 433 3.12 -25.96 -1.06
N LEU A 434 3.08 -25.43 -2.27
CA LEU A 434 2.12 -24.41 -2.68
C LEU A 434 0.75 -24.97 -3.02
N ALA A 435 0.68 -26.25 -3.30
CA ALA A 435 -0.58 -26.93 -3.56
C ALA A 435 -1.32 -27.36 -2.29
N ILE A 436 -0.68 -27.24 -1.12
CA ILE A 436 -1.27 -27.56 0.19
C ILE A 436 -1.40 -26.25 0.99
N GLY A 437 -2.60 -25.96 1.44
CA GLY A 437 -2.92 -24.78 2.23
C GLY A 437 -2.92 -25.04 3.74
N GLU A 438 -3.92 -24.51 4.41
CA GLU A 438 -4.11 -24.69 5.85
C GLU A 438 -4.51 -26.13 6.17
N VAL A 439 -4.03 -26.62 7.32
CA VAL A 439 -4.35 -27.96 7.83
C VAL A 439 -4.92 -27.82 9.21
N SER A 440 -6.16 -28.22 9.40
CA SER A 440 -6.80 -28.32 10.71
C SER A 440 -7.00 -29.79 11.10
N ILE A 441 -6.79 -30.13 12.37
CA ILE A 441 -6.85 -31.50 12.85
C ILE A 441 -7.78 -31.59 14.07
N GLU A 442 -8.82 -32.37 13.89
CA GLU A 442 -9.78 -32.75 14.92
C GLU A 442 -9.41 -34.13 15.51
N ASP A 443 -10.21 -34.60 16.41
CA ASP A 443 -9.92 -35.85 17.11
C ASP A 443 -9.98 -37.09 16.16
N ASP A 444 -10.99 -37.15 15.28
CA ASP A 444 -11.22 -38.28 14.37
C ASP A 444 -11.18 -37.89 12.88
N SER A 445 -11.01 -36.64 12.59
CA SER A 445 -10.94 -36.14 11.20
C SER A 445 -9.90 -35.04 11.09
N SER A 446 -9.54 -34.73 9.87
CA SER A 446 -8.71 -33.57 9.52
C SER A 446 -9.26 -32.86 8.29
N GLU A 447 -8.95 -31.61 8.14
CA GLU A 447 -9.23 -30.87 6.93
C GLU A 447 -7.92 -30.30 6.36
N VAL A 448 -7.72 -30.50 5.07
CA VAL A 448 -6.53 -30.03 4.35
C VAL A 448 -6.97 -29.23 3.15
N GLU A 449 -6.53 -28.00 3.08
CA GLU A 449 -6.75 -27.19 1.89
C GLU A 449 -5.83 -27.63 0.76
N ILE A 450 -6.42 -28.01 -0.37
CA ILE A 450 -5.72 -28.44 -1.59
C ILE A 450 -6.03 -27.43 -2.70
N HIS A 451 -5.00 -27.01 -3.42
CA HIS A 451 -5.20 -26.09 -4.54
C HIS A 451 -6.12 -26.74 -5.59
N LEU A 452 -7.12 -26.00 -6.05
CA LEU A 452 -8.19 -26.43 -6.94
C LEU A 452 -7.69 -27.18 -8.19
N ASP A 453 -6.49 -26.85 -8.71
CA ASP A 453 -5.86 -27.53 -9.85
C ASP A 453 -5.44 -28.96 -9.55
N LYS A 454 -5.34 -29.32 -8.28
CA LYS A 454 -4.83 -30.60 -7.81
C LYS A 454 -5.91 -31.45 -7.15
N VAL A 455 -7.03 -30.85 -6.74
CA VAL A 455 -8.08 -31.53 -5.96
C VAL A 455 -8.53 -32.82 -6.61
N GLU A 456 -8.89 -32.80 -7.88
CA GLU A 456 -9.39 -33.98 -8.58
C GLU A 456 -8.34 -35.11 -8.64
N SER A 457 -7.09 -34.74 -8.94
CA SER A 457 -6.00 -35.70 -8.99
C SER A 457 -5.66 -36.24 -7.61
N VAL A 458 -5.74 -35.40 -6.58
CA VAL A 458 -5.52 -35.80 -5.18
C VAL A 458 -6.56 -36.78 -4.72
N ILE A 459 -7.85 -36.47 -4.88
CA ILE A 459 -8.93 -37.37 -4.52
C ILE A 459 -8.75 -38.73 -5.20
N LYS A 460 -8.44 -38.73 -6.50
CA LYS A 460 -8.25 -39.97 -7.26
C LYS A 460 -7.04 -40.79 -6.77
N VAL A 461 -5.93 -40.16 -6.48
CA VAL A 461 -4.70 -40.84 -6.04
C VAL A 461 -4.84 -41.33 -4.60
N MET A 462 -5.45 -40.51 -3.74
CA MET A 462 -5.54 -40.77 -2.31
C MET A 462 -6.72 -41.71 -1.93
N ALA A 463 -7.71 -41.87 -2.79
CA ALA A 463 -8.89 -42.72 -2.56
C ALA A 463 -8.56 -44.20 -2.24
N ASN A 464 -7.36 -44.68 -2.63
CA ASN A 464 -6.91 -46.04 -2.40
C ASN A 464 -5.67 -46.10 -1.49
N ARG A 465 -5.48 -45.09 -0.64
CA ARG A 465 -4.33 -44.98 0.26
C ARG A 465 -4.77 -45.16 1.70
N ASP A 466 -3.95 -45.85 2.49
CA ASP A 466 -4.16 -46.08 3.89
C ASP A 466 -3.24 -45.17 4.74
N TRP A 467 -3.78 -44.68 5.85
CA TRP A 467 -3.00 -44.00 6.87
C TRP A 467 -2.58 -45.00 7.92
N LYS A 468 -1.33 -45.46 7.90
CA LYS A 468 -0.78 -46.43 8.90
C LYS A 468 -1.70 -47.66 9.09
N GLY A 469 -2.26 -48.19 8.02
CA GLY A 469 -3.14 -49.36 8.04
C GLY A 469 -4.63 -49.02 8.27
N ASN A 470 -5.01 -47.75 8.39
CA ASN A 470 -6.40 -47.33 8.44
C ASN A 470 -6.84 -46.84 7.06
N SER A 471 -7.97 -47.34 6.58
CA SER A 471 -8.58 -46.86 5.34
C SER A 471 -9.00 -45.40 5.49
N VAL A 472 -8.67 -44.58 4.52
CA VAL A 472 -8.91 -43.13 4.53
C VAL A 472 -9.95 -42.76 3.48
N ASN A 473 -10.96 -42.03 3.89
CA ASN A 473 -11.94 -41.43 3.02
C ASN A 473 -11.67 -39.92 2.89
N LEU A 474 -11.75 -39.40 1.66
CA LEU A 474 -11.59 -37.98 1.34
C LEU A 474 -12.90 -37.43 0.78
N GLU A 475 -13.36 -36.35 1.33
CA GLU A 475 -14.57 -35.64 0.89
C GLU A 475 -14.27 -34.15 0.82
N ILE A 476 -14.91 -33.47 -0.12
CA ILE A 476 -14.81 -32.01 -0.21
C ILE A 476 -15.77 -31.42 0.81
N SER A 477 -15.24 -30.61 1.72
CA SER A 477 -16.05 -29.83 2.65
C SER A 477 -16.80 -28.74 1.87
N LYS A 478 -18.13 -28.68 2.02
CA LYS A 478 -18.98 -27.68 1.37
C LYS A 478 -19.10 -26.43 2.21
#